data_85619a15192cc3f9c0c1c9652651e644
#
_entry.id   85619a15192cc3f9c0c1c9652651e644
#
_cell.length_a   1.000
_cell.length_b   1.000
_cell.length_c   1.000
_cell.angle_alpha   90.00
_cell.angle_beta   90.00
_cell.angle_gamma   90.00
#
_symmetry.space_group_name_H-M   'P 1'
#
loop_
_entity.id
_entity.type
_entity.pdbx_description
1 polymer ?
#
loop_
_entity_poly.entity_id
_entity_poly.type
_entity_poly.pdbx_seq_one_letter_code
_entity_poly.pdbx_strand_id
1 'polypeptide(L)'
;MKKLCFRLITTALRTVGCSEQDEFGKHNLESGFGKITLSGDIDQVYQTRISESGTGFANGDQIGVYFVNYDGETPGTLLSRGNQGDNVRHTYDEVNNTWNSAYDVYWKDRKTHIDIYGYYPFMDNVSTSDGMTGSQVQSSLDNVNAWAFEVKADQSTEAANGELGGYEQSDLLWGKVQDVAPTDQVIRLPLRHRMSTARIDLIEGTGFANGEFAQLEKTAVIKNTRRNATVDLATGSVTATGDIQSTGIVPYKYGDQFRAIIVPQTVAAGDILFAFSLGGKPYTFKKTEAFEFMQGKMHNFSIKIDKKADTGDYKLTLIGESITAWENDAVSHDATMKEYVVIKSTPGGLKDAIIAANKDYTKLRNLKITGQINSLDFEFMRDEMSSLSSLNLKEVKIKGMNQWGEADDNYDDKIPFRAFFSKSSLVSVVLPDKLKVLGAEAFCGCGNLTGSVIVPEGVVEVGDGAFWQCGNLTGTLSLPSTLEKIGARAFGMCGFVCELNIPEKVKEIGWQAFVACGGIHGELHLPSGLETLGRGAFQELPNMTGSITIPQGVKRKLTI
;
A
#
# COMPACT_ATOMS: atom_id res chain seq x y z
N MET A 1 63.78 -55.08 -22.88
CA MET A 1 63.30 -53.71 -22.61
C MET A 1 62.07 -53.81 -21.76
N LYS A 2 62.25 -53.69 -20.44
CA LYS A 2 61.19 -53.91 -19.44
C LYS A 2 60.75 -52.50 -18.93
N LYS A 3 59.48 -52.21 -19.06
CA LYS A 3 58.87 -51.03 -18.45
C LYS A 3 58.44 -51.32 -17.02
N LEU A 4 59.00 -50.56 -16.07
CA LEU A 4 58.70 -50.63 -14.66
C LEU A 4 57.47 -49.73 -14.41
N CYS A 5 56.37 -50.27 -13.84
CA CYS A 5 55.23 -49.48 -13.32
C CYS A 5 55.48 -49.15 -11.87
N PHE A 6 55.59 -47.87 -11.57
CA PHE A 6 55.51 -47.31 -10.20
C PHE A 6 54.07 -47.19 -9.78
N ARG A 7 53.67 -47.89 -8.73
CA ARG A 7 52.42 -47.65 -8.00
C ARG A 7 52.69 -46.55 -6.93
N LEU A 8 52.09 -45.41 -7.07
CA LEU A 8 51.94 -44.47 -5.97
C LEU A 8 50.71 -44.86 -5.14
N ILE A 9 50.94 -45.18 -3.88
CA ILE A 9 49.91 -45.35 -2.85
C ILE A 9 49.68 -43.95 -2.27
N THR A 10 48.57 -43.30 -2.63
CA THR A 10 48.11 -42.11 -1.94
C THR A 10 47.14 -42.54 -0.85
N THR A 11 47.55 -42.38 0.39
CA THR A 11 46.73 -42.50 1.59
C THR A 11 45.75 -41.33 1.59
N ALA A 12 44.47 -41.62 1.31
CA ALA A 12 43.40 -40.65 1.47
C ALA A 12 43.08 -40.51 2.96
N LEU A 13 43.37 -39.36 3.54
CA LEU A 13 42.76 -38.93 4.80
C LEU A 13 41.26 -38.78 4.53
N ARG A 14 40.46 -39.62 5.17
CA ARG A 14 39.03 -39.38 5.29
C ARG A 14 38.82 -38.26 6.31
N THR A 15 38.52 -37.07 5.84
CA THR A 15 37.81 -36.09 6.63
C THR A 15 36.36 -36.52 6.69
N VAL A 16 35.91 -36.92 7.86
CA VAL A 16 34.49 -37.15 8.14
C VAL A 16 33.86 -35.74 8.24
N GLY A 17 33.36 -35.26 7.13
CA GLY A 17 32.41 -34.18 7.13
C GLY A 17 31.04 -34.82 7.34
N CYS A 18 30.46 -34.65 8.50
CA CYS A 18 29.03 -34.85 8.70
C CYS A 18 28.29 -33.76 7.92
N SER A 19 27.91 -34.08 6.68
CA SER A 19 26.76 -33.45 6.08
C SER A 19 25.57 -34.30 6.51
N GLU A 20 24.82 -33.88 7.49
CA GLU A 20 23.44 -34.30 7.62
C GLU A 20 22.69 -33.70 6.39
N GLN A 21 22.81 -34.45 5.28
CA GLN A 21 21.80 -34.36 4.25
C GLN A 21 20.59 -35.10 4.81
N ASP A 22 19.56 -34.35 5.12
CA ASP A 22 18.25 -34.86 5.49
C ASP A 22 17.88 -36.00 4.52
N GLU A 23 17.53 -37.15 5.08
CA GLU A 23 17.13 -38.36 4.32
C GLU A 23 15.87 -38.15 3.45
N PHE A 24 15.23 -36.98 3.53
CA PHE A 24 14.06 -36.61 2.72
C PHE A 24 14.38 -36.42 1.22
N GLY A 25 15.64 -36.19 0.85
CA GLY A 25 16.03 -35.95 -0.56
C GLY A 25 16.25 -37.24 -1.40
N LYS A 26 16.14 -38.45 -0.84
CA LYS A 26 16.48 -39.70 -1.55
C LYS A 26 15.31 -40.59 -1.97
N HIS A 27 14.10 -40.23 -1.63
CA HIS A 27 12.93 -41.04 -1.99
C HIS A 27 12.05 -40.34 -3.03
N ASN A 28 12.47 -40.16 -4.27
CA ASN A 28 11.52 -40.07 -5.39
C ASN A 28 12.19 -39.79 -6.74
N LEU A 29 13.11 -40.69 -7.14
CA LEU A 29 13.58 -40.69 -8.53
C LEU A 29 12.64 -41.43 -9.50
N GLU A 30 11.47 -41.89 -9.05
CA GLU A 30 10.53 -42.66 -9.89
C GLU A 30 9.17 -42.03 -10.15
N SER A 31 8.82 -40.90 -9.54
CA SER A 31 7.58 -40.20 -9.88
C SER A 31 7.89 -38.86 -10.57
N GLY A 32 7.74 -38.78 -11.87
CA GLY A 32 7.94 -37.58 -12.68
C GLY A 32 6.94 -36.48 -12.36
N PHE A 33 7.00 -35.96 -11.13
CA PHE A 33 6.25 -34.76 -10.70
C PHE A 33 7.13 -33.55 -10.89
N GLY A 34 6.53 -32.48 -11.43
CA GLY A 34 7.21 -31.25 -11.75
C GLY A 34 7.83 -30.59 -10.51
N LYS A 35 8.90 -29.87 -10.72
CA LYS A 35 9.49 -28.96 -9.74
C LYS A 35 8.52 -27.82 -9.49
N ILE A 36 8.38 -27.40 -8.23
CA ILE A 36 7.64 -26.19 -7.87
C ILE A 36 8.46 -24.97 -8.29
N THR A 37 7.90 -24.15 -9.16
CA THR A 37 8.57 -22.95 -9.68
C THR A 37 7.79 -21.72 -9.26
N LEU A 38 8.48 -20.71 -8.73
CA LEU A 38 7.88 -19.46 -8.29
C LEU A 38 8.24 -18.33 -9.25
N SER A 39 7.25 -17.49 -9.56
CA SER A 39 7.47 -16.11 -9.98
C SER A 39 7.14 -15.21 -8.81
N GLY A 40 7.84 -14.09 -8.71
CA GLY A 40 7.57 -13.16 -7.64
C GLY A 40 7.39 -11.78 -8.21
N ASP A 41 6.18 -11.26 -8.05
CA ASP A 41 5.95 -9.84 -8.08
C ASP A 41 5.71 -9.40 -6.64
N ILE A 42 6.25 -8.24 -6.28
CA ILE A 42 5.66 -7.50 -5.18
C ILE A 42 4.26 -7.16 -5.67
N ASP A 43 3.24 -7.58 -4.93
CA ASP A 43 1.85 -7.30 -5.29
C ASP A 43 1.67 -5.79 -5.14
N GLN A 44 1.64 -5.11 -6.28
CA GLN A 44 1.74 -3.67 -6.44
C GLN A 44 3.19 -3.16 -6.34
N VAL A 45 3.60 -2.43 -7.35
CA VAL A 45 4.96 -1.96 -7.63
C VAL A 45 5.51 -1.11 -6.48
N TYR A 46 6.36 -1.69 -5.64
CA TYR A 46 7.04 -0.95 -4.58
C TYR A 46 8.54 -1.06 -4.71
N GLN A 47 9.20 0.07 -4.56
CA GLN A 47 10.64 0.11 -4.48
C GLN A 47 11.05 -0.38 -3.09
N THR A 48 11.51 -1.62 -2.99
CA THR A 48 12.29 -2.10 -1.85
C THR A 48 13.67 -1.47 -1.85
N ARG A 49 14.13 -0.99 -3.02
CA ARG A 49 15.38 -0.26 -3.17
C ARG A 49 15.14 1.20 -3.53
N ILE A 50 15.96 2.07 -3.00
CA ILE A 50 16.08 3.47 -3.37
C ILE A 50 16.90 3.55 -4.67
N SER A 51 16.45 2.89 -5.72
CA SER A 51 17.06 3.03 -7.06
C SER A 51 16.17 3.91 -7.93
N GLU A 52 16.77 4.79 -8.69
CA GLU A 52 16.08 5.74 -9.58
C GLU A 52 15.25 5.08 -10.69
N SER A 53 15.40 3.76 -10.89
CA SER A 53 14.74 3.00 -11.97
C SER A 53 13.94 1.78 -11.49
N GLY A 54 13.84 1.52 -10.18
CA GLY A 54 13.42 0.22 -9.65
C GLY A 54 11.91 0.06 -9.50
N THR A 55 11.34 -0.75 -10.35
CA THR A 55 9.99 -1.29 -10.20
C THR A 55 10.09 -2.74 -9.72
N GLY A 56 10.47 -3.00 -8.44
CA GLY A 56 10.47 -4.35 -7.91
C GLY A 56 11.80 -4.82 -7.32
N PHE A 57 11.99 -6.13 -7.28
CA PHE A 57 13.22 -6.78 -6.83
C PHE A 57 14.37 -6.53 -7.80
N ALA A 58 15.58 -6.39 -7.26
CA ALA A 58 16.78 -6.34 -8.06
C ALA A 58 17.42 -7.73 -8.19
N ASN A 59 18.21 -7.88 -9.24
CA ASN A 59 18.95 -9.13 -9.46
C ASN A 59 19.78 -9.49 -8.23
N GLY A 60 19.59 -10.72 -7.73
CA GLY A 60 20.27 -11.23 -6.54
C GLY A 60 19.54 -11.00 -5.22
N ASP A 61 18.41 -10.30 -5.20
CA ASP A 61 17.55 -10.24 -4.00
C ASP A 61 17.13 -11.63 -3.56
N GLN A 62 16.98 -11.84 -2.25
CA GLN A 62 16.72 -13.16 -1.69
C GLN A 62 15.49 -13.15 -0.79
N ILE A 63 14.66 -14.19 -0.96
CA ILE A 63 13.50 -14.47 -0.12
C ILE A 63 13.62 -15.84 0.54
N GLY A 64 12.99 -16.00 1.71
CA GLY A 64 12.80 -17.28 2.36
C GLY A 64 11.39 -17.80 2.07
N VAL A 65 11.30 -19.07 1.70
CA VAL A 65 10.02 -19.70 1.33
C VAL A 65 9.80 -20.99 2.11
N TYR A 66 8.57 -21.17 2.60
CA TYR A 66 8.09 -22.39 3.22
C TYR A 66 7.01 -23.03 2.35
N PHE A 67 7.06 -24.37 2.22
CA PHE A 67 6.08 -25.16 1.48
C PHE A 67 5.40 -26.14 2.44
N VAL A 68 4.12 -25.96 2.69
CA VAL A 68 3.36 -26.69 3.73
C VAL A 68 2.31 -27.58 3.08
N ASN A 69 2.44 -28.90 3.21
CA ASN A 69 1.48 -29.85 2.66
C ASN A 69 0.15 -29.85 3.40
N TYR A 70 -0.91 -30.09 2.66
CA TYR A 70 -2.22 -30.46 3.19
C TYR A 70 -2.23 -31.92 3.69
N ASP A 71 -3.06 -32.20 4.68
CA ASP A 71 -3.45 -33.54 5.08
C ASP A 71 -4.88 -33.82 4.56
N GLY A 72 -4.94 -34.47 3.41
CA GLY A 72 -6.17 -34.59 2.65
C GLY A 72 -6.67 -33.22 2.16
N GLU A 73 -7.85 -32.79 2.62
CA GLU A 73 -8.43 -31.46 2.35
C GLU A 73 -8.14 -30.42 3.44
N THR A 74 -7.41 -30.82 4.50
CA THR A 74 -7.13 -29.94 5.62
C THR A 74 -5.80 -29.21 5.42
N PRO A 75 -5.77 -27.86 5.54
CA PRO A 75 -4.52 -27.10 5.48
C PRO A 75 -3.53 -27.56 6.54
N GLY A 76 -2.28 -27.76 6.14
CA GLY A 76 -1.20 -28.05 7.07
C GLY A 76 -0.88 -26.84 7.95
N THR A 77 -0.25 -27.11 9.09
CA THR A 77 0.25 -26.05 9.98
C THR A 77 1.67 -25.67 9.57
N LEU A 78 1.94 -24.37 9.40
CA LEU A 78 3.31 -23.89 9.19
C LEU A 78 4.15 -24.19 10.44
N LEU A 79 5.22 -24.90 10.26
CA LEU A 79 6.18 -25.26 11.29
C LEU A 79 7.53 -24.56 11.02
N SER A 80 8.33 -24.37 12.07
CA SER A 80 9.70 -23.89 11.92
C SER A 80 10.57 -24.88 11.15
N ARG A 81 10.31 -26.18 11.33
CA ARG A 81 10.97 -27.29 10.64
C ARG A 81 9.99 -28.44 10.42
N GLY A 82 10.22 -29.24 9.36
CA GLY A 82 9.42 -30.42 9.06
C GLY A 82 8.30 -30.16 8.06
N ASN A 83 8.28 -29.01 7.39
CA ASN A 83 7.46 -28.79 6.22
C ASN A 83 8.08 -29.51 4.99
N GLN A 84 7.41 -29.49 3.85
CA GLN A 84 7.97 -30.03 2.60
C GLN A 84 9.20 -29.22 2.15
N GLY A 85 9.22 -27.92 2.42
CA GLY A 85 10.38 -27.05 2.26
C GLY A 85 10.42 -26.04 3.39
N ASP A 86 11.54 -26.00 4.11
CA ASP A 86 11.76 -25.13 5.25
C ASP A 86 12.71 -24.01 4.88
N ASN A 87 12.24 -22.76 4.96
CA ASN A 87 13.05 -21.56 4.70
C ASN A 87 13.94 -21.66 3.45
N VAL A 88 13.37 -22.17 2.36
CA VAL A 88 14.11 -22.38 1.11
C VAL A 88 14.49 -21.02 0.54
N ARG A 89 15.80 -20.73 0.46
CA ARG A 89 16.28 -19.51 -0.15
C ARG A 89 15.98 -19.50 -1.64
N HIS A 90 15.34 -18.44 -2.10
CA HIS A 90 15.16 -18.16 -3.51
C HIS A 90 15.84 -16.84 -3.85
N THR A 91 16.59 -16.84 -4.95
CA THR A 91 17.31 -15.66 -5.45
C THR A 91 16.64 -15.16 -6.71
N TYR A 92 16.38 -13.87 -6.78
CA TYR A 92 15.72 -13.24 -7.92
C TYR A 92 16.65 -13.13 -9.14
N ASP A 93 16.14 -13.53 -10.27
CA ASP A 93 16.75 -13.38 -11.59
C ASP A 93 15.94 -12.34 -12.38
N GLU A 94 16.47 -11.13 -12.47
CA GLU A 94 15.81 -10.01 -13.14
C GLU A 94 15.65 -10.23 -14.65
N VAL A 95 16.56 -10.98 -15.28
CA VAL A 95 16.53 -11.25 -16.73
C VAL A 95 15.33 -12.13 -17.11
N ASN A 96 15.07 -13.14 -16.28
CA ASN A 96 14.01 -14.13 -16.51
C ASN A 96 12.72 -13.83 -15.72
N ASN A 97 12.75 -12.83 -14.84
CA ASN A 97 11.66 -12.50 -13.90
C ASN A 97 11.22 -13.72 -13.06
N THR A 98 12.20 -14.48 -12.55
CA THR A 98 11.96 -15.71 -11.80
C THR A 98 12.75 -15.76 -10.50
N TRP A 99 12.28 -16.60 -9.57
CA TRP A 99 12.97 -16.92 -8.34
C TRP A 99 13.68 -18.27 -8.46
N ASN A 100 15.01 -18.27 -8.41
CA ASN A 100 15.83 -19.45 -8.46
C ASN A 100 16.04 -20.03 -7.05
N SER A 101 15.48 -21.19 -6.77
CA SER A 101 15.62 -21.87 -5.49
C SER A 101 17.03 -22.41 -5.25
N ALA A 102 17.52 -22.34 -4.00
CA ALA A 102 18.83 -22.89 -3.60
C ALA A 102 18.89 -24.42 -3.76
N TYR A 103 17.76 -25.09 -3.64
CA TYR A 103 17.58 -26.49 -3.98
C TYR A 103 16.15 -26.73 -4.49
N ASP A 104 15.99 -27.79 -5.30
CA ASP A 104 14.71 -28.08 -5.94
C ASP A 104 13.70 -28.66 -4.95
N VAL A 105 12.52 -28.06 -4.91
CA VAL A 105 11.35 -28.58 -4.19
C VAL A 105 10.38 -29.15 -5.21
N TYR A 106 9.99 -30.41 -5.01
CA TYR A 106 9.08 -31.14 -5.91
C TYR A 106 7.74 -31.38 -5.22
N TRP A 107 6.69 -31.51 -5.99
CA TRP A 107 5.39 -31.94 -5.49
C TRP A 107 5.49 -33.31 -4.80
N LYS A 108 4.85 -33.47 -3.65
CA LYS A 108 4.81 -34.74 -2.92
C LYS A 108 4.16 -35.86 -3.76
N ASP A 109 3.07 -35.52 -4.42
CA ASP A 109 2.30 -36.39 -5.32
C ASP A 109 1.37 -35.53 -6.20
N ARG A 110 0.47 -36.16 -7.01
CA ARG A 110 -0.46 -35.46 -7.92
C ARG A 110 -1.73 -34.93 -7.25
N LYS A 111 -1.87 -35.06 -5.94
CA LYS A 111 -3.12 -34.78 -5.23
C LYS A 111 -2.92 -33.85 -4.03
N THR A 112 -1.74 -33.92 -3.41
CA THR A 112 -1.46 -33.16 -2.20
C THR A 112 -1.29 -31.68 -2.54
N HIS A 113 -2.20 -30.86 -2.05
CA HIS A 113 -2.13 -29.40 -2.13
C HIS A 113 -1.09 -28.85 -1.15
N ILE A 114 -0.64 -27.63 -1.39
CA ILE A 114 0.28 -26.92 -0.51
C ILE A 114 -0.15 -25.50 -0.25
N ASP A 115 0.20 -24.98 0.93
CA ASP A 115 0.32 -23.57 1.20
C ASP A 115 1.77 -23.13 1.02
N ILE A 116 1.99 -21.96 0.43
CA ILE A 116 3.31 -21.36 0.22
C ILE A 116 3.37 -20.05 0.99
N TYR A 117 4.39 -19.91 1.85
CA TYR A 117 4.64 -18.69 2.60
C TYR A 117 6.00 -18.13 2.19
N GLY A 118 6.06 -16.84 1.89
CA GLY A 118 7.32 -16.18 1.55
C GLY A 118 7.54 -14.91 2.34
N TYR A 119 8.81 -14.57 2.55
CA TYR A 119 9.20 -13.33 3.22
C TYR A 119 10.54 -12.78 2.66
N TYR A 120 10.70 -11.48 2.76
CA TYR A 120 11.92 -10.74 2.42
C TYR A 120 12.29 -9.78 3.55
N PRO A 121 13.56 -9.49 3.81
CA PRO A 121 14.74 -10.13 3.22
C PRO A 121 14.98 -11.55 3.77
N PHE A 122 15.62 -12.39 2.98
CA PHE A 122 15.99 -13.74 3.41
C PHE A 122 16.91 -13.70 4.64
N MET A 123 16.61 -14.55 5.60
CA MET A 123 17.42 -14.74 6.80
C MET A 123 17.95 -16.17 6.84
N ASP A 124 19.25 -16.33 6.95
CA ASP A 124 19.90 -17.65 6.95
C ASP A 124 19.70 -18.37 8.29
N ASN A 125 19.31 -19.65 8.24
CA ASN A 125 19.12 -20.52 9.40
C ASN A 125 20.41 -21.20 9.87
N VAL A 126 21.59 -20.86 9.35
CA VAL A 126 22.82 -21.59 9.71
C VAL A 126 23.22 -21.30 11.15
N SER A 127 23.07 -22.30 12.03
CA SER A 127 23.67 -22.32 13.36
C SER A 127 25.18 -22.41 13.21
N THR A 128 25.87 -21.29 13.29
CA THR A 128 27.30 -21.33 13.56
C THR A 128 27.46 -21.58 15.05
N SER A 129 27.79 -22.81 15.39
CA SER A 129 28.17 -23.25 16.77
C SER A 129 29.45 -22.58 17.28
N ASP A 130 30.00 -21.64 16.55
CA ASP A 130 31.28 -21.03 16.82
C ASP A 130 31.11 -19.52 17.03
N GLY A 131 30.69 -19.12 18.23
CA GLY A 131 31.04 -17.88 18.91
C GLY A 131 31.11 -16.55 18.14
N MET A 132 30.64 -16.47 16.90
CA MET A 132 30.63 -15.25 16.09
C MET A 132 29.28 -14.54 16.18
N THR A 133 29.34 -13.24 16.37
CA THR A 133 28.29 -12.26 16.65
C THR A 133 27.23 -12.08 15.55
N GLY A 134 26.94 -13.10 14.77
CA GLY A 134 25.81 -13.18 13.86
C GLY A 134 24.62 -13.97 14.42
N SER A 135 24.76 -14.52 15.63
CA SER A 135 23.85 -15.51 16.21
C SER A 135 22.47 -14.98 16.68
N GLN A 136 22.24 -13.68 16.66
CA GLN A 136 20.91 -13.15 17.06
C GLN A 136 19.86 -13.30 15.97
N VAL A 137 20.26 -13.37 14.72
CA VAL A 137 19.33 -13.52 13.59
C VAL A 137 18.81 -14.94 13.49
N GLN A 138 19.56 -15.90 14.01
CA GLN A 138 19.37 -17.32 13.83
C GLN A 138 18.34 -17.96 14.76
N SER A 139 18.24 -17.48 15.99
CA SER A 139 17.20 -17.91 16.93
C SER A 139 15.81 -17.45 16.49
N SER A 140 15.74 -16.50 15.59
CA SER A 140 14.50 -15.85 15.21
C SER A 140 13.60 -16.67 14.31
N LEU A 141 14.16 -17.57 13.48
CA LEU A 141 13.36 -18.45 12.61
C LEU A 141 13.06 -19.82 13.24
N ASP A 142 13.59 -20.11 14.41
CA ASP A 142 13.21 -21.30 15.19
C ASP A 142 11.75 -21.25 15.66
N ASN A 143 11.11 -20.09 15.59
CA ASN A 143 9.69 -19.92 15.87
C ASN A 143 9.00 -19.06 14.79
N VAL A 144 8.43 -19.70 13.78
CA VAL A 144 7.73 -19.05 12.66
C VAL A 144 6.50 -18.21 13.10
N ASN A 145 5.92 -18.52 14.27
CA ASN A 145 4.77 -17.80 14.81
C ASN A 145 5.17 -16.62 15.71
N ALA A 146 6.46 -16.48 16.03
CA ALA A 146 6.98 -15.41 16.87
C ALA A 146 8.43 -15.07 16.48
N TRP A 147 8.67 -14.89 15.19
CA TRP A 147 9.97 -14.53 14.65
C TRP A 147 10.36 -13.12 15.06
N ALA A 148 11.57 -12.97 15.63
CA ALA A 148 12.12 -11.67 16.01
C ALA A 148 12.67 -10.95 14.78
N PHE A 149 12.22 -9.70 14.56
CA PHE A 149 12.69 -8.82 13.50
C PHE A 149 13.08 -7.46 14.08
N GLU A 150 14.14 -6.84 13.54
CA GLU A 150 14.60 -5.53 13.98
C GLU A 150 14.80 -4.60 12.78
N VAL A 151 14.18 -3.41 12.81
CA VAL A 151 14.51 -2.33 11.87
C VAL A 151 15.84 -1.67 12.27
N LYS A 152 16.67 -1.33 11.30
CA LYS A 152 17.98 -0.73 11.56
C LYS A 152 17.86 0.65 12.19
N ALA A 153 18.77 0.94 13.11
CA ALA A 153 18.88 2.28 13.72
C ALA A 153 19.33 3.32 12.71
N ASP A 154 20.24 2.94 11.86
CA ASP A 154 20.74 3.78 10.76
C ASP A 154 20.27 3.20 9.43
N GLN A 155 19.30 3.88 8.82
CA GLN A 155 18.76 3.52 7.52
C GLN A 155 19.31 4.41 6.40
N SER A 156 20.29 5.28 6.71
CA SER A 156 20.94 6.15 5.72
C SER A 156 22.03 5.42 4.92
N THR A 157 22.42 4.23 5.36
CA THR A 157 23.44 3.43 4.67
C THR A 157 22.89 2.86 3.37
N GLU A 158 23.63 3.05 2.28
CA GLU A 158 23.26 2.53 0.96
C GLU A 158 23.69 1.07 0.80
N ALA A 159 22.98 0.34 -0.07
CA ALA A 159 23.36 -1.00 -0.46
C ALA A 159 24.72 -0.97 -1.20
N ALA A 160 25.64 -1.85 -0.81
CA ALA A 160 26.97 -1.92 -1.41
C ALA A 160 27.51 -3.36 -1.39
N ASN A 161 28.28 -3.73 -2.41
CA ASN A 161 29.00 -5.03 -2.48
C ASN A 161 28.10 -6.27 -2.31
N GLY A 162 26.82 -6.19 -2.71
CA GLY A 162 25.86 -7.27 -2.53
C GLY A 162 25.17 -7.32 -1.17
N GLU A 163 25.52 -6.41 -0.25
CA GLU A 163 24.84 -6.22 1.03
C GLU A 163 23.73 -5.18 0.88
N LEU A 164 22.59 -5.43 1.51
CA LEU A 164 21.47 -4.49 1.56
C LEU A 164 21.80 -3.29 2.43
N GLY A 165 21.35 -2.11 2.06
CA GLY A 165 21.42 -0.92 2.91
C GLY A 165 20.52 -1.01 4.14
N GLY A 166 20.67 -0.05 5.05
CA GLY A 166 19.90 -0.07 6.30
C GLY A 166 18.39 0.07 6.08
N TYR A 167 17.99 0.79 5.04
CA TYR A 167 16.59 0.94 4.65
C TYR A 167 16.02 -0.40 4.15
N GLU A 168 16.68 -1.04 3.17
CA GLU A 168 16.24 -2.31 2.59
C GLU A 168 16.25 -3.44 3.62
N GLN A 169 17.25 -3.50 4.52
CA GLN A 169 17.29 -4.49 5.60
C GLN A 169 16.14 -4.34 6.60
N SER A 170 15.52 -3.16 6.66
CA SER A 170 14.38 -2.87 7.54
C SER A 170 13.03 -3.17 6.90
N ASP A 171 12.98 -3.42 5.59
CA ASP A 171 11.74 -3.60 4.82
C ASP A 171 11.30 -5.07 4.83
N LEU A 172 10.41 -5.41 5.73
CA LEU A 172 9.81 -6.73 5.77
C LEU A 172 8.66 -6.85 4.76
N LEU A 173 8.85 -7.71 3.75
CA LEU A 173 7.77 -8.18 2.89
C LEU A 173 7.30 -9.56 3.33
N TRP A 174 6.04 -9.84 3.13
CA TRP A 174 5.44 -11.14 3.40
C TRP A 174 4.32 -11.42 2.40
N GLY A 175 4.19 -12.70 2.01
CA GLY A 175 3.12 -13.18 1.16
C GLY A 175 2.76 -14.61 1.42
N LYS A 176 1.53 -14.98 1.03
CA LYS A 176 1.00 -16.34 1.14
C LYS A 176 0.18 -16.67 -0.08
N VAL A 177 0.35 -17.88 -0.59
CA VAL A 177 -0.56 -18.51 -1.55
C VAL A 177 -1.10 -19.78 -0.91
N GLN A 178 -2.42 -19.97 -0.95
CA GLN A 178 -3.09 -21.07 -0.27
C GLN A 178 -3.69 -22.06 -1.26
N ASP A 179 -3.83 -23.30 -0.81
CA ASP A 179 -4.57 -24.34 -1.51
C ASP A 179 -4.12 -24.57 -2.95
N VAL A 180 -2.79 -24.57 -3.15
CA VAL A 180 -2.20 -24.75 -4.48
C VAL A 180 -2.20 -26.23 -4.85
N ALA A 181 -2.97 -26.59 -5.88
CA ALA A 181 -2.94 -27.92 -6.47
C ALA A 181 -1.62 -28.18 -7.23
N PRO A 182 -1.15 -29.43 -7.31
CA PRO A 182 0.02 -29.77 -8.11
C PRO A 182 -0.12 -29.29 -9.57
N THR A 183 0.87 -28.52 -10.02
CA THR A 183 0.89 -27.89 -11.34
C THR A 183 2.32 -27.80 -11.89
N ASP A 184 2.44 -27.76 -13.22
CA ASP A 184 3.70 -27.45 -13.92
C ASP A 184 3.80 -25.95 -14.26
N GLN A 185 2.77 -25.16 -13.89
CA GLN A 185 2.77 -23.72 -14.10
C GLN A 185 3.60 -23.01 -13.02
N VAL A 186 4.13 -21.86 -13.36
CA VAL A 186 4.83 -20.98 -12.41
C VAL A 186 3.80 -20.39 -11.44
N ILE A 187 4.05 -20.53 -10.15
CA ILE A 187 3.16 -20.03 -9.10
C ILE A 187 3.58 -18.61 -8.71
N ARG A 188 2.67 -17.68 -8.80
CA ARG A 188 2.90 -16.30 -8.36
C ARG A 188 2.79 -16.19 -6.84
N LEU A 189 3.85 -15.72 -6.18
CA LEU A 189 3.89 -15.45 -4.74
C LEU A 189 3.80 -13.93 -4.49
N PRO A 190 2.63 -13.38 -4.13
CA PRO A 190 2.47 -11.94 -3.91
C PRO A 190 3.07 -11.53 -2.56
N LEU A 191 4.15 -10.76 -2.58
CA LEU A 191 4.76 -10.21 -1.37
C LEU A 191 4.25 -8.78 -1.10
N ARG A 192 3.99 -8.45 0.17
CA ARG A 192 3.45 -7.16 0.60
C ARG A 192 4.23 -6.61 1.79
N HIS A 193 4.41 -5.30 1.84
CA HIS A 193 5.05 -4.63 2.96
C HIS A 193 4.30 -4.87 4.27
N ARG A 194 5.04 -5.17 5.33
CA ARG A 194 4.49 -5.41 6.67
C ARG A 194 4.93 -4.39 7.70
N MET A 195 5.94 -3.60 7.38
CA MET A 195 6.34 -2.46 8.20
C MET A 195 5.49 -1.22 7.87
N SER A 196 5.70 -0.16 8.58
CA SER A 196 5.19 1.18 8.30
C SER A 196 6.31 2.03 7.72
N THR A 197 5.98 3.04 6.91
CA THR A 197 6.97 4.00 6.41
C THR A 197 6.59 5.42 6.81
N ALA A 198 7.57 6.19 7.30
CA ALA A 198 7.48 7.63 7.38
C ALA A 198 8.24 8.27 6.20
N ARG A 199 7.55 9.11 5.47
CA ARG A 199 8.11 10.00 4.47
C ARG A 199 7.96 11.44 4.95
N ILE A 200 9.06 12.17 5.09
CA ILE A 200 9.08 13.55 5.58
C ILE A 200 9.65 14.42 4.48
N ASP A 201 8.84 15.32 3.95
CA ASP A 201 9.22 16.32 2.96
C ASP A 201 9.44 17.65 3.69
N LEU A 202 10.65 18.22 3.60
CA LEU A 202 10.95 19.56 4.10
C LEU A 202 10.74 20.56 2.97
N ILE A 203 9.86 21.54 3.18
CA ILE A 203 9.43 22.49 2.18
C ILE A 203 9.89 23.88 2.53
N GLU A 204 10.46 24.57 1.53
CA GLU A 204 10.86 25.97 1.66
C GLU A 204 9.64 26.85 1.96
N GLY A 205 9.74 27.62 3.03
CA GLY A 205 8.77 28.65 3.42
C GLY A 205 9.27 30.05 3.10
N THR A 206 8.94 31.00 3.96
CA THR A 206 9.33 32.40 3.81
C THR A 206 10.66 32.71 4.52
N GLY A 207 11.30 33.84 4.15
CA GLY A 207 12.48 34.39 4.85
C GLY A 207 13.82 33.87 4.36
N PHE A 208 13.88 32.96 3.39
CA PHE A 208 15.12 32.52 2.74
C PHE A 208 15.49 33.44 1.58
N ALA A 209 16.81 33.65 1.38
CA ALA A 209 17.32 34.20 0.14
C ALA A 209 17.27 33.15 -0.99
N ASN A 210 17.38 33.58 -2.22
CA ASN A 210 17.32 32.68 -3.38
C ASN A 210 18.40 31.58 -3.28
N GLY A 211 17.97 30.32 -3.25
CA GLY A 211 18.83 29.14 -3.16
C GLY A 211 19.38 28.84 -1.75
N GLU A 212 19.12 29.65 -0.74
CA GLU A 212 19.61 29.46 0.63
C GLU A 212 19.04 28.17 1.25
N PHE A 213 17.75 27.91 1.03
CA PHE A 213 17.10 26.71 1.56
C PHE A 213 17.71 25.41 1.01
N ALA A 214 18.07 25.39 -0.27
CA ALA A 214 18.69 24.22 -0.90
C ALA A 214 20.08 23.93 -0.32
N GLN A 215 20.81 24.96 0.12
CA GLN A 215 22.15 24.84 0.71
C GLN A 215 22.12 24.60 2.23
N LEU A 216 20.94 24.73 2.86
CA LEU A 216 20.79 24.50 4.29
C LEU A 216 21.06 23.03 4.61
N GLU A 217 22.02 22.78 5.52
CA GLU A 217 22.23 21.43 6.04
C GLU A 217 21.01 20.98 6.83
N LYS A 218 20.44 19.83 6.46
CA LYS A 218 19.21 19.27 7.03
C LYS A 218 19.44 17.81 7.41
N THR A 219 19.15 17.46 8.66
CA THR A 219 19.10 16.07 9.13
C THR A 219 17.82 15.82 9.89
N ALA A 220 17.39 14.55 9.95
CA ALA A 220 16.21 14.12 10.69
C ALA A 220 16.49 12.83 11.48
N VAL A 221 15.74 12.63 12.56
CA VAL A 221 15.72 11.39 13.34
C VAL A 221 14.28 11.13 13.77
N ILE A 222 13.79 9.91 13.52
CA ILE A 222 12.50 9.44 14.04
C ILE A 222 12.69 9.09 15.51
N LYS A 223 11.83 9.60 16.37
CA LYS A 223 11.96 9.46 17.84
C LYS A 223 10.80 8.67 18.44
N ASN A 224 10.99 8.20 19.65
CA ASN A 224 9.99 7.51 20.46
C ASN A 224 9.34 6.29 19.77
N THR A 225 10.16 5.56 19.01
CA THR A 225 9.76 4.31 18.34
C THR A 225 10.57 3.13 18.84
N ARG A 226 9.92 1.95 18.90
CA ARG A 226 10.58 0.66 19.07
C ARG A 226 11.09 0.20 17.72
N ARG A 227 12.23 -0.48 17.72
CA ARG A 227 12.82 -1.05 16.51
C ARG A 227 12.63 -2.55 16.41
N ASN A 228 12.35 -3.20 17.54
CA ASN A 228 12.13 -4.64 17.59
C ASN A 228 10.66 -4.98 17.35
N ALA A 229 10.44 -6.07 16.65
CA ALA A 229 9.12 -6.63 16.39
C ALA A 229 9.12 -8.14 16.54
N THR A 230 7.95 -8.69 16.83
CA THR A 230 7.64 -10.11 16.65
C THR A 230 6.76 -10.25 15.41
N VAL A 231 7.13 -11.15 14.51
CA VAL A 231 6.43 -11.44 13.26
C VAL A 231 5.84 -12.84 13.32
N ASP A 232 4.56 -12.97 13.04
CA ASP A 232 3.91 -14.25 12.80
C ASP A 232 3.91 -14.54 11.29
N LEU A 233 4.71 -15.49 10.84
CA LEU A 233 4.80 -15.84 9.42
C LEU A 233 3.55 -16.57 8.89
N ALA A 234 2.72 -17.16 9.76
CA ALA A 234 1.49 -17.79 9.30
C ALA A 234 0.44 -16.75 8.83
N THR A 235 0.46 -15.56 9.43
CA THR A 235 -0.51 -14.48 9.18
C THR A 235 0.12 -13.22 8.57
N GLY A 236 1.43 -13.06 8.68
CA GLY A 236 2.14 -11.83 8.30
C GLY A 236 1.88 -10.66 9.25
N SER A 237 1.36 -10.91 10.46
CA SER A 237 1.16 -9.86 11.45
C SER A 237 2.47 -9.48 12.13
N VAL A 238 2.61 -8.18 12.43
CA VAL A 238 3.80 -7.58 13.06
C VAL A 238 3.38 -6.88 14.34
N THR A 239 4.04 -7.21 15.44
CA THR A 239 3.81 -6.60 16.76
C THR A 239 5.10 -5.98 17.28
N ALA A 240 5.06 -4.69 17.61
CA ALA A 240 6.21 -4.00 18.20
C ALA A 240 6.55 -4.55 19.58
N THR A 241 7.83 -4.81 19.84
CA THR A 241 8.34 -5.37 21.10
C THR A 241 9.56 -4.59 21.61
N GLY A 242 10.00 -4.92 22.82
CA GLY A 242 11.15 -4.27 23.46
C GLY A 242 10.88 -2.81 23.86
N ASP A 243 11.95 -2.12 24.24
CA ASP A 243 11.89 -0.76 24.74
C ASP A 243 11.99 0.28 23.63
N ILE A 244 11.46 1.48 23.90
CA ILE A 244 11.65 2.65 23.04
C ILE A 244 13.13 3.05 23.10
N GLN A 245 13.76 3.16 21.93
CA GLN A 245 15.17 3.49 21.82
C GLN A 245 15.39 5.01 21.82
N SER A 246 16.21 5.50 22.75
CA SER A 246 16.52 6.94 22.89
C SER A 246 17.22 7.53 21.66
N THR A 247 18.04 6.74 20.97
CA THR A 247 18.74 7.14 19.74
C THR A 247 17.79 7.39 18.59
N GLY A 248 16.67 6.64 18.52
CA GLY A 248 15.72 6.71 17.41
C GLY A 248 16.23 6.03 16.13
N ILE A 249 15.64 6.40 15.00
CA ILE A 249 15.99 5.90 13.66
C ILE A 249 16.49 7.05 12.82
N VAL A 250 17.70 6.93 12.27
CA VAL A 250 18.24 7.84 11.26
C VAL A 250 17.67 7.44 9.90
N PRO A 251 16.84 8.29 9.25
CA PRO A 251 16.19 7.95 7.99
C PRO A 251 17.17 8.02 6.80
N TYR A 252 16.83 7.34 5.73
CA TYR A 252 17.44 7.58 4.43
C TYR A 252 17.06 8.97 3.92
N LYS A 253 18.05 9.70 3.36
CA LYS A 253 17.85 11.06 2.85
C LYS A 253 17.97 11.09 1.33
N TYR A 254 16.95 11.64 0.67
CA TYR A 254 16.93 11.91 -0.76
C TYR A 254 16.56 13.39 -1.00
N GLY A 255 17.53 14.23 -1.30
CA GLY A 255 17.33 15.68 -1.39
C GLY A 255 16.83 16.27 -0.06
N ASP A 256 15.65 16.91 -0.09
CA ASP A 256 14.96 17.46 1.09
C ASP A 256 13.91 16.50 1.68
N GLN A 257 13.90 15.27 1.22
CA GLN A 257 13.03 14.20 1.70
C GLN A 257 13.79 13.22 2.59
N PHE A 258 13.16 12.80 3.67
CA PHE A 258 13.64 11.73 4.54
C PHE A 258 12.64 10.57 4.54
N ARG A 259 13.14 9.34 4.45
CA ARG A 259 12.33 8.11 4.45
C ARG A 259 12.83 7.17 5.53
N ALA A 260 11.93 6.62 6.34
CA ALA A 260 12.26 5.61 7.34
C ALA A 260 11.23 4.50 7.38
N ILE A 261 11.71 3.28 7.53
CA ILE A 261 10.90 2.12 7.84
C ILE A 261 10.79 1.98 9.34
N ILE A 262 9.58 1.79 9.83
CA ILE A 262 9.23 1.83 11.25
C ILE A 262 8.37 0.60 11.56
N VAL A 263 8.65 -0.06 12.68
CA VAL A 263 7.76 -1.11 13.19
C VAL A 263 6.36 -0.50 13.45
N PRO A 264 5.27 -1.13 12.99
CA PRO A 264 3.91 -0.64 13.27
C PRO A 264 3.67 -0.46 14.76
N GLN A 265 3.35 0.77 15.19
CA GLN A 265 3.20 1.12 16.61
C GLN A 265 2.58 2.50 16.81
N THR A 266 2.16 2.79 18.04
CA THR A 266 1.66 4.11 18.44
C THR A 266 2.72 4.90 19.18
N VAL A 267 2.92 6.16 18.80
CA VAL A 267 3.69 7.18 19.56
C VAL A 267 2.69 8.02 20.35
N ALA A 268 2.96 8.22 21.63
CA ALA A 268 2.01 8.88 22.52
C ALA A 268 1.85 10.38 22.19
N ALA A 269 0.71 10.94 22.60
CA ALA A 269 0.44 12.37 22.46
C ALA A 269 1.48 13.20 23.22
N GLY A 270 2.01 14.24 22.58
CA GLY A 270 3.02 15.13 23.15
C GLY A 270 4.45 14.61 23.10
N ASP A 271 4.66 13.36 22.72
CA ASP A 271 6.00 12.83 22.48
C ASP A 271 6.64 13.42 21.21
N ILE A 272 7.98 13.47 21.20
CA ILE A 272 8.73 13.91 20.01
C ILE A 272 8.60 12.84 18.94
N LEU A 273 7.96 13.17 17.81
CA LEU A 273 7.87 12.29 16.66
C LEU A 273 9.11 12.39 15.78
N PHE A 274 9.54 13.61 15.50
CA PHE A 274 10.75 13.90 14.72
C PHE A 274 11.66 14.90 15.42
N ALA A 275 12.95 14.67 15.34
CA ALA A 275 13.99 15.63 15.70
C ALA A 275 14.75 16.02 14.42
N PHE A 276 14.95 17.32 14.21
CA PHE A 276 15.67 17.86 13.07
C PHE A 276 16.89 18.64 13.53
N SER A 277 17.95 18.65 12.70
CA SER A 277 18.99 19.67 12.76
C SER A 277 18.95 20.48 11.46
N LEU A 278 18.79 21.79 11.58
CA LEU A 278 18.72 22.74 10.47
C LEU A 278 19.84 23.77 10.63
N GLY A 279 20.85 23.71 9.77
CA GLY A 279 22.04 24.54 9.89
C GLY A 279 22.74 24.39 11.25
N GLY A 280 22.81 23.16 11.77
CA GLY A 280 23.40 22.83 13.07
C GLY A 280 22.53 23.16 14.30
N LYS A 281 21.36 23.79 14.14
CA LYS A 281 20.44 24.10 15.25
C LYS A 281 19.40 22.99 15.41
N PRO A 282 19.10 22.50 16.65
CA PRO A 282 18.13 21.44 16.90
C PRO A 282 16.69 21.95 16.93
N TYR A 283 15.79 21.20 16.32
CA TYR A 283 14.33 21.41 16.33
C TYR A 283 13.61 20.09 16.60
N THR A 284 12.44 20.16 17.21
CA THR A 284 11.62 18.97 17.47
C THR A 284 10.21 19.19 16.95
N PHE A 285 9.64 18.12 16.42
CA PHE A 285 8.24 18.07 16.01
C PHE A 285 7.48 17.08 16.90
N LYS A 286 6.34 17.53 17.43
CA LYS A 286 5.44 16.75 18.29
C LYS A 286 4.03 16.86 17.78
N LYS A 287 3.26 15.79 17.97
CA LYS A 287 1.80 15.85 17.73
C LYS A 287 1.07 16.01 19.06
N THR A 288 -0.03 16.74 19.04
CA THR A 288 -0.90 16.93 20.21
C THR A 288 -1.72 15.69 20.54
N GLU A 289 -1.92 14.83 19.56
CA GLU A 289 -2.64 13.56 19.68
C GLU A 289 -1.68 12.39 19.45
N ALA A 290 -2.04 11.21 19.95
CA ALA A 290 -1.30 9.99 19.68
C ALA A 290 -1.27 9.71 18.17
N PHE A 291 -0.13 9.23 17.69
CA PHE A 291 0.08 8.94 16.29
C PHE A 291 0.38 7.45 16.08
N GLU A 292 -0.38 6.81 15.21
CA GLU A 292 -0.21 5.39 14.87
C GLU A 292 0.52 5.23 13.54
N PHE A 293 1.66 4.55 13.56
CA PHE A 293 2.31 3.99 12.39
C PHE A 293 1.66 2.66 12.05
N MET A 294 0.79 2.64 11.05
CA MET A 294 -0.01 1.47 10.67
C MET A 294 0.76 0.52 9.76
N GLN A 295 0.55 -0.79 9.95
CA GLN A 295 1.16 -1.85 9.13
C GLN A 295 0.81 -1.70 7.65
N GLY A 296 1.82 -1.80 6.77
CA GLY A 296 1.65 -1.71 5.32
C GLY A 296 1.19 -0.33 4.83
N LYS A 297 1.41 0.72 5.62
CA LYS A 297 1.04 2.09 5.24
C LYS A 297 2.25 3.01 5.18
N MET A 298 2.17 3.96 4.26
CA MET A 298 3.10 5.08 4.14
C MET A 298 2.45 6.31 4.78
N HIS A 299 3.15 6.90 5.73
CA HIS A 299 2.74 8.12 6.42
C HIS A 299 3.58 9.27 5.87
N ASN A 300 2.92 10.17 5.15
CA ASN A 300 3.57 11.31 4.52
C ASN A 300 3.40 12.55 5.41
N PHE A 301 4.50 13.21 5.70
CA PHE A 301 4.54 14.44 6.46
C PHE A 301 5.23 15.51 5.63
N SER A 302 4.62 16.65 5.49
CA SER A 302 5.30 17.77 4.90
C SER A 302 5.39 18.90 5.89
N ILE A 303 6.59 19.33 6.10
CA ILE A 303 6.95 20.29 7.12
C ILE A 303 7.54 21.50 6.42
N LYS A 304 6.78 22.61 6.45
CA LYS A 304 7.24 23.91 5.97
C LYS A 304 8.20 24.53 6.97
N ILE A 305 9.31 25.04 6.48
CA ILE A 305 10.33 25.72 7.26
C ILE A 305 10.36 27.19 6.85
N ASP A 306 9.95 28.07 7.76
CA ASP A 306 10.08 29.52 7.61
C ASP A 306 11.29 30.00 8.37
N LYS A 307 12.12 30.86 7.75
CA LYS A 307 13.26 31.52 8.41
C LYS A 307 12.82 32.85 9.01
N LYS A 308 13.03 33.03 10.31
CA LYS A 308 12.71 34.29 11.00
C LYS A 308 13.74 35.37 10.66
N ALA A 309 13.27 36.51 10.22
CA ALA A 309 14.13 37.62 9.78
C ALA A 309 14.93 38.23 10.92
N ASP A 310 14.42 38.22 12.15
CA ASP A 310 14.98 38.85 13.33
C ASP A 310 16.08 38.04 14.01
N THR A 311 15.93 36.71 14.06
CA THR A 311 16.84 35.80 14.77
C THR A 311 17.62 34.86 13.87
N GLY A 312 17.20 34.70 12.62
CA GLY A 312 17.72 33.67 11.73
C GLY A 312 17.38 32.24 12.18
N ASP A 313 16.44 32.10 13.14
CA ASP A 313 15.92 30.80 13.57
C ASP A 313 14.85 30.30 12.60
N TYR A 314 14.55 29.01 12.69
CA TYR A 314 13.55 28.37 11.83
C TYR A 314 12.26 28.09 12.60
N LYS A 315 11.13 28.26 11.93
CA LYS A 315 9.82 27.81 12.40
C LYS A 315 9.38 26.64 11.54
N LEU A 316 9.13 25.50 12.17
CA LEU A 316 8.62 24.30 11.52
C LEU A 316 7.09 24.28 11.66
N THR A 317 6.39 24.10 10.56
CA THR A 317 4.93 24.01 10.52
C THR A 317 4.54 22.78 9.72
N LEU A 318 3.79 21.85 10.33
CA LEU A 318 3.16 20.76 9.58
C LEU A 318 2.09 21.35 8.69
N ILE A 319 2.28 21.27 7.39
CA ILE A 319 1.34 21.82 6.41
C ILE A 319 0.51 20.73 5.74
N GLY A 320 0.81 19.47 6.05
CA GLY A 320 -0.01 18.35 5.65
C GLY A 320 0.48 17.01 6.15
N GLU A 321 -0.46 16.13 6.26
CA GLU A 321 -0.30 14.75 6.67
C GLU A 321 -1.25 13.89 5.85
N SER A 322 -0.76 12.79 5.31
CA SER A 322 -1.60 11.80 4.64
C SER A 322 -1.10 10.40 4.96
N ILE A 323 -2.03 9.46 5.00
CA ILE A 323 -1.75 8.03 5.12
C ILE A 323 -2.21 7.40 3.83
N THR A 324 -1.26 6.83 3.10
CA THR A 324 -1.55 6.09 1.88
C THR A 324 -1.26 4.62 2.11
N ALA A 325 -1.87 3.73 1.32
CA ALA A 325 -1.30 2.40 1.20
C ALA A 325 0.17 2.58 0.80
N TRP A 326 1.03 1.67 1.19
CA TRP A 326 2.43 1.69 0.75
C TRP A 326 2.47 1.27 -0.72
N GLU A 327 1.91 2.11 -1.59
CA GLU A 327 1.72 1.89 -3.01
C GLU A 327 2.54 2.89 -3.80
N ASN A 328 3.19 2.41 -4.83
CA ASN A 328 3.83 3.29 -5.78
C ASN A 328 2.73 4.07 -6.48
N ASP A 329 2.53 5.28 -6.04
CA ASP A 329 1.83 6.24 -6.82
C ASP A 329 2.80 6.75 -7.90
N ALA A 330 2.75 6.12 -9.08
CA ALA A 330 3.48 6.58 -10.26
C ALA A 330 2.98 7.95 -10.75
N VAL A 331 1.95 8.48 -10.13
CA VAL A 331 1.54 9.86 -10.29
C VAL A 331 2.38 10.68 -9.33
N SER A 332 3.26 11.50 -9.87
CA SER A 332 3.82 12.65 -9.19
C SER A 332 2.62 13.46 -8.67
N HIS A 333 2.14 13.13 -7.47
CA HIS A 333 1.34 14.07 -6.73
C HIS A 333 2.28 15.21 -6.43
N ASP A 334 2.17 16.24 -7.24
CA ASP A 334 2.64 17.57 -6.89
C ASP A 334 1.95 17.89 -5.57
N ALA A 335 2.58 17.43 -4.49
CA ALA A 335 2.17 17.68 -3.13
C ALA A 335 2.56 19.11 -2.81
N THR A 336 2.01 20.03 -3.56
CA THR A 336 1.73 21.36 -3.06
C THR A 336 0.70 21.15 -1.97
N MET A 337 1.21 20.98 -0.77
CA MET A 337 0.42 20.68 0.40
C MET A 337 -0.59 21.74 0.63
N LYS A 338 -1.80 21.26 0.65
CA LYS A 338 -2.99 22.06 0.79
C LYS A 338 -3.15 22.37 2.27
N GLU A 339 -2.73 23.55 2.68
CA GLU A 339 -3.19 24.10 3.96
C GLU A 339 -4.73 24.19 3.86
N TYR A 340 -5.43 23.29 4.52
CA TYR A 340 -6.88 23.31 4.56
C TYR A 340 -7.34 24.41 5.51
N VAL A 341 -8.17 25.30 5.03
CA VAL A 341 -9.01 26.10 5.91
C VAL A 341 -10.07 25.18 6.49
N VAL A 342 -10.05 24.98 7.80
CA VAL A 342 -11.02 24.11 8.49
C VAL A 342 -12.21 24.94 8.91
N ILE A 343 -13.40 24.58 8.43
CA ILE A 343 -14.66 25.27 8.74
C ILE A 343 -15.62 24.27 9.37
N LYS A 344 -16.15 24.63 10.54
CA LYS A 344 -17.27 23.90 11.14
C LYS A 344 -18.58 24.51 10.64
N SER A 345 -19.38 23.72 9.94
CA SER A 345 -20.64 24.19 9.34
C SER A 345 -21.87 23.58 10.04
N THR A 346 -22.99 24.26 9.85
CA THR A 346 -24.36 23.77 10.06
C THR A 346 -25.05 23.65 8.70
N PRO A 347 -26.14 22.86 8.57
CA PRO A 347 -26.82 22.69 7.28
C PRO A 347 -27.24 23.99 6.63
N GLY A 348 -26.75 24.27 5.43
CA GLY A 348 -26.99 25.53 4.68
C GLY A 348 -26.20 26.74 5.17
N GLY A 349 -25.31 26.57 6.16
CA GLY A 349 -24.59 27.65 6.80
C GLY A 349 -23.12 27.78 6.42
N LEU A 350 -22.62 27.02 5.44
CA LEU A 350 -21.20 26.98 5.09
C LEU A 350 -20.66 28.35 4.63
N LYS A 351 -21.42 29.05 3.80
CA LYS A 351 -21.05 30.40 3.33
C LYS A 351 -20.83 31.37 4.48
N ASP A 352 -21.79 31.42 5.38
CA ASP A 352 -21.75 32.33 6.54
C ASP A 352 -20.62 31.96 7.50
N ALA A 353 -20.38 30.66 7.70
CA ALA A 353 -19.28 30.15 8.52
C ALA A 353 -17.89 30.52 7.95
N ILE A 354 -17.71 30.49 6.62
CA ILE A 354 -16.49 30.95 5.95
C ILE A 354 -16.28 32.44 6.12
N ILE A 355 -17.35 33.24 5.93
CA ILE A 355 -17.32 34.69 6.11
C ILE A 355 -17.02 35.06 7.57
N ALA A 356 -17.66 34.40 8.53
CA ALA A 356 -17.40 34.57 9.97
C ALA A 356 -15.95 34.21 10.36
N ALA A 357 -15.34 33.29 9.65
CA ALA A 357 -13.92 32.95 9.80
C ALA A 357 -12.99 33.96 9.11
N ASN A 358 -13.52 35.10 8.61
CA ASN A 358 -12.80 36.14 7.88
C ASN A 358 -12.02 35.61 6.66
N LYS A 359 -12.63 34.67 5.89
CA LYS A 359 -12.08 34.07 4.68
C LYS A 359 -12.85 34.50 3.44
N ASP A 360 -12.13 34.75 2.36
CA ASP A 360 -12.70 35.01 1.04
C ASP A 360 -12.94 33.67 0.33
N TYR A 361 -14.19 33.22 0.29
CA TYR A 361 -14.56 31.92 -0.30
C TYR A 361 -14.24 31.82 -1.80
N THR A 362 -14.17 32.96 -2.52
CA THR A 362 -13.84 32.95 -3.95
C THR A 362 -12.37 32.62 -4.21
N LYS A 363 -11.49 32.84 -3.22
CA LYS A 363 -10.05 32.55 -3.28
C LYS A 363 -9.66 31.27 -2.53
N LEU A 364 -10.58 30.66 -1.79
CA LEU A 364 -10.34 29.44 -1.02
C LEU A 364 -10.09 28.28 -1.97
N ARG A 365 -8.85 27.72 -1.90
CA ARG A 365 -8.45 26.57 -2.70
C ARG A 365 -8.66 25.26 -1.98
N ASN A 366 -8.38 25.22 -0.69
CA ASN A 366 -8.36 23.98 0.09
C ASN A 366 -9.26 24.12 1.30
N LEU A 367 -10.33 23.34 1.35
CA LEU A 367 -11.37 23.43 2.38
C LEU A 367 -11.58 22.05 3.02
N LYS A 368 -11.39 21.97 4.35
CA LYS A 368 -11.87 20.87 5.18
C LYS A 368 -13.13 21.35 5.91
N ILE A 369 -14.21 20.59 5.79
CA ILE A 369 -15.46 20.88 6.49
C ILE A 369 -15.63 19.85 7.62
N THR A 370 -16.09 20.34 8.77
CA THR A 370 -16.54 19.51 9.90
C THR A 370 -17.96 19.90 10.27
N GLY A 371 -18.65 19.06 11.05
CA GLY A 371 -20.03 19.31 11.46
C GLY A 371 -21.04 18.82 10.44
N GLN A 372 -21.99 19.66 10.04
CA GLN A 372 -23.11 19.25 9.17
C GLN A 372 -23.25 20.17 7.97
N ILE A 373 -23.61 19.60 6.82
CA ILE A 373 -23.93 20.32 5.58
C ILE A 373 -25.18 19.73 4.94
N ASN A 374 -25.77 20.44 3.98
CA ASN A 374 -26.89 19.97 3.16
C ASN A 374 -26.70 20.31 1.67
N SER A 375 -27.72 20.12 0.85
CA SER A 375 -27.67 20.37 -0.60
C SER A 375 -27.31 21.82 -0.95
N LEU A 376 -27.74 22.81 -0.16
CA LEU A 376 -27.42 24.25 -0.38
C LEU A 376 -25.92 24.53 -0.23
N ASP A 377 -25.25 23.85 0.70
CA ASP A 377 -23.80 23.96 0.88
C ASP A 377 -23.03 23.36 -0.30
N PHE A 378 -23.54 22.26 -0.89
CA PHE A 378 -22.97 21.69 -2.12
C PHE A 378 -23.15 22.62 -3.32
N GLU A 379 -24.32 23.21 -3.48
CA GLU A 379 -24.59 24.22 -4.52
C GLU A 379 -23.67 25.43 -4.37
N PHE A 380 -23.54 25.96 -3.16
CA PHE A 380 -22.60 27.03 -2.86
C PHE A 380 -21.14 26.67 -3.22
N MET A 381 -20.67 25.50 -2.81
CA MET A 381 -19.33 25.04 -3.15
C MET A 381 -19.14 24.87 -4.66
N ARG A 382 -20.15 24.38 -5.37
CA ARG A 382 -20.12 24.20 -6.82
C ARG A 382 -20.08 25.53 -7.56
N ASP A 383 -20.99 26.45 -7.22
CA ASP A 383 -21.32 27.62 -8.05
C ASP A 383 -20.54 28.87 -7.65
N GLU A 384 -20.29 29.10 -6.36
CA GLU A 384 -19.66 30.33 -5.88
C GLU A 384 -18.17 30.16 -5.51
N MET A 385 -17.70 28.97 -5.14
CA MET A 385 -16.29 28.77 -4.76
C MET A 385 -15.44 28.44 -5.98
N SER A 386 -15.21 29.41 -6.86
CA SER A 386 -14.54 29.23 -8.16
C SER A 386 -13.10 28.68 -8.06
N SER A 387 -12.40 28.99 -6.98
CA SER A 387 -11.01 28.54 -6.75
C SER A 387 -10.89 27.22 -5.98
N LEU A 388 -12.01 26.62 -5.54
CA LEU A 388 -11.99 25.39 -4.73
C LEU A 388 -11.35 24.25 -5.51
N SER A 389 -10.17 23.81 -5.06
CA SER A 389 -9.35 22.79 -5.70
C SER A 389 -9.29 21.49 -4.89
N SER A 390 -9.32 21.60 -3.57
CA SER A 390 -9.28 20.44 -2.68
C SER A 390 -10.32 20.52 -1.61
N LEU A 391 -11.07 19.45 -1.49
CA LEU A 391 -12.18 19.37 -0.56
C LEU A 391 -12.06 18.11 0.32
N ASN A 392 -12.05 18.30 1.63
CA ASN A 392 -12.08 17.20 2.59
C ASN A 392 -13.39 17.21 3.36
N LEU A 393 -14.23 16.21 3.12
CA LEU A 393 -15.54 16.00 3.75
C LEU A 393 -15.53 14.84 4.75
N LYS A 394 -14.38 14.26 5.08
CA LYS A 394 -14.27 13.02 5.86
C LYS A 394 -15.13 13.01 7.12
N GLU A 395 -15.11 14.11 7.87
CA GLU A 395 -15.79 14.25 9.18
C GLU A 395 -17.17 14.90 9.07
N VAL A 396 -17.70 15.05 7.86
CA VAL A 396 -18.98 15.72 7.63
C VAL A 396 -20.14 14.74 7.78
N LYS A 397 -21.22 15.18 8.40
CA LYS A 397 -22.54 14.56 8.33
C LYS A 397 -23.40 15.35 7.33
N ILE A 398 -23.91 14.68 6.30
CA ILE A 398 -24.81 15.31 5.32
C ILE A 398 -26.23 15.16 5.85
N LYS A 399 -26.93 16.29 5.99
CA LYS A 399 -28.36 16.33 6.30
C LYS A 399 -29.15 16.39 5.00
N GLY A 400 -30.07 15.45 4.87
CA GLY A 400 -30.93 15.34 3.69
C GLY A 400 -31.97 16.44 3.60
N MET A 401 -32.35 16.77 2.37
CA MET A 401 -33.48 17.68 2.08
C MET A 401 -34.36 16.97 1.04
N ASN A 402 -35.68 17.09 1.22
CA ASN A 402 -36.65 16.63 0.23
C ASN A 402 -36.73 17.60 -0.98
N GLN A 403 -37.53 17.24 -1.98
CA GLN A 403 -37.71 18.05 -3.20
C GLN A 403 -38.31 19.44 -2.95
N TRP A 404 -38.83 19.70 -1.76
CA TRP A 404 -39.40 20.97 -1.34
C TRP A 404 -38.42 21.83 -0.54
N GLY A 405 -37.20 21.34 -0.33
CA GLY A 405 -36.19 22.07 0.44
C GLY A 405 -36.33 21.91 1.97
N GLU A 406 -37.15 20.98 2.44
CA GLU A 406 -37.33 20.71 3.86
C GLU A 406 -36.39 19.56 4.30
N ALA A 407 -35.96 19.57 5.55
CA ALA A 407 -35.12 18.50 6.12
C ALA A 407 -35.86 17.15 6.09
N ASP A 408 -35.21 16.11 5.55
CA ASP A 408 -35.74 14.78 5.46
C ASP A 408 -34.61 13.74 5.70
N ASP A 409 -34.69 13.04 6.82
CA ASP A 409 -33.69 12.08 7.24
C ASP A 409 -33.54 10.88 6.27
N ASN A 410 -34.52 10.63 5.38
CA ASN A 410 -34.40 9.61 4.32
C ASN A 410 -33.31 9.96 3.29
N TYR A 411 -32.90 11.20 3.23
CA TYR A 411 -31.83 11.68 2.36
C TYR A 411 -30.52 11.98 3.12
N ASP A 412 -30.46 11.67 4.41
CA ASP A 412 -29.23 11.82 5.22
C ASP A 412 -28.08 10.97 4.66
N ASP A 413 -26.87 11.49 4.84
CA ASP A 413 -25.62 10.85 4.42
C ASP A 413 -25.58 10.51 2.90
N LYS A 414 -26.21 11.33 2.08
CA LYS A 414 -26.21 11.24 0.62
C LYS A 414 -25.57 12.48 0.00
N ILE A 415 -24.57 12.30 -0.86
CA ILE A 415 -24.11 13.39 -1.73
C ILE A 415 -25.21 13.65 -2.74
N PRO A 416 -25.68 14.91 -2.90
CA PRO A 416 -26.83 15.21 -3.75
C PRO A 416 -26.53 15.03 -5.25
N PHE A 417 -27.60 14.98 -6.05
CA PHE A 417 -27.53 15.05 -7.50
C PHE A 417 -26.74 16.28 -7.95
N ARG A 418 -25.78 16.07 -8.87
CA ARG A 418 -24.92 17.15 -9.44
C ARG A 418 -24.16 18.00 -8.42
N ALA A 419 -23.81 17.45 -7.26
CA ALA A 419 -23.13 18.18 -6.19
C ALA A 419 -21.92 19.01 -6.67
N PHE A 420 -21.12 18.46 -7.59
CA PHE A 420 -19.94 19.10 -8.20
C PHE A 420 -19.92 18.97 -9.73
N PHE A 421 -21.09 18.91 -10.36
CA PHE A 421 -21.20 18.77 -11.81
C PHE A 421 -20.34 19.81 -12.55
N SER A 422 -19.46 19.34 -13.44
CA SER A 422 -18.54 20.15 -14.26
C SER A 422 -17.64 21.11 -13.48
N LYS A 423 -17.37 20.83 -12.20
CA LYS A 423 -16.47 21.68 -11.39
C LYS A 423 -15.01 21.42 -11.77
N SER A 424 -14.54 22.15 -12.80
CA SER A 424 -13.19 22.03 -13.33
C SER A 424 -12.08 22.49 -12.37
N SER A 425 -12.40 23.30 -11.36
CA SER A 425 -11.43 23.71 -10.35
C SER A 425 -11.08 22.60 -9.36
N LEU A 426 -11.94 21.55 -9.23
CA LEU A 426 -11.76 20.49 -8.25
C LEU A 426 -10.71 19.47 -8.73
N VAL A 427 -9.63 19.33 -7.95
CA VAL A 427 -8.50 18.43 -8.22
C VAL A 427 -8.51 17.21 -7.30
N SER A 428 -9.00 17.37 -6.07
CA SER A 428 -9.12 16.25 -5.13
C SER A 428 -10.30 16.38 -4.20
N VAL A 429 -10.89 15.24 -3.84
CA VAL A 429 -11.98 15.14 -2.87
C VAL A 429 -11.77 13.95 -1.94
N VAL A 430 -12.02 14.16 -0.64
CA VAL A 430 -12.14 13.09 0.35
C VAL A 430 -13.61 12.98 0.73
N LEU A 431 -14.19 11.80 0.50
CA LEU A 431 -15.60 11.53 0.74
C LEU A 431 -15.91 11.37 2.25
N PRO A 432 -17.15 11.62 2.70
CA PRO A 432 -17.55 11.45 4.09
C PRO A 432 -17.50 9.98 4.56
N ASP A 433 -16.98 9.72 5.76
CA ASP A 433 -16.91 8.35 6.35
C ASP A 433 -18.30 7.72 6.56
N LYS A 434 -19.36 8.52 6.70
CA LYS A 434 -20.74 8.06 6.93
C LYS A 434 -21.60 8.00 5.67
N LEU A 435 -20.98 8.21 4.50
CA LEU A 435 -21.71 8.25 3.23
C LEU A 435 -22.45 6.93 2.97
N LYS A 436 -23.71 7.04 2.52
CA LYS A 436 -24.56 5.91 2.14
C LYS A 436 -24.82 5.84 0.63
N VAL A 437 -24.98 7.00 0.01
CA VAL A 437 -25.26 7.11 -1.42
C VAL A 437 -24.43 8.23 -2.05
N LEU A 438 -23.78 7.88 -3.15
CA LEU A 438 -23.18 8.87 -4.03
C LEU A 438 -24.22 9.24 -5.12
N GLY A 439 -24.70 10.47 -5.09
CA GLY A 439 -25.78 10.90 -5.99
C GLY A 439 -25.43 10.85 -7.47
N ALA A 440 -26.46 10.79 -8.30
CA ALA A 440 -26.24 10.79 -9.75
C ALA A 440 -25.55 12.08 -10.20
N GLU A 441 -24.62 11.94 -11.16
CA GLU A 441 -23.81 13.03 -11.74
C GLU A 441 -23.05 13.88 -10.69
N ALA A 442 -22.81 13.35 -9.48
CA ALA A 442 -22.23 14.14 -8.37
C ALA A 442 -20.89 14.77 -8.73
N PHE A 443 -20.02 14.09 -9.46
CA PHE A 443 -18.73 14.58 -9.96
C PHE A 443 -18.61 14.49 -11.49
N CYS A 444 -19.72 14.37 -12.20
CA CYS A 444 -19.73 14.28 -13.65
C CYS A 444 -19.00 15.49 -14.28
N GLY A 445 -18.06 15.23 -15.18
CA GLY A 445 -17.31 16.29 -15.87
C GLY A 445 -16.26 17.01 -14.99
N CYS A 446 -15.91 16.49 -13.81
CA CYS A 446 -14.78 16.99 -13.02
C CYS A 446 -13.46 16.54 -13.66
N GLY A 447 -13.15 17.03 -14.87
CA GLY A 447 -12.02 16.58 -15.68
C GLY A 447 -10.64 16.77 -15.04
N ASN A 448 -10.49 17.68 -14.06
CA ASN A 448 -9.25 17.90 -13.33
C ASN A 448 -9.15 17.12 -12.01
N LEU A 449 -10.16 16.32 -11.68
CA LEU A 449 -10.11 15.46 -10.52
C LEU A 449 -9.09 14.32 -10.78
N THR A 450 -8.12 14.18 -9.87
CA THR A 450 -6.96 13.27 -10.04
C THR A 450 -6.89 12.23 -8.93
N GLY A 451 -6.02 11.24 -9.13
CA GLY A 451 -5.70 10.21 -8.13
C GLY A 451 -6.71 9.07 -8.06
N SER A 452 -6.80 8.45 -6.90
CA SER A 452 -7.66 7.28 -6.63
C SER A 452 -9.03 7.70 -6.12
N VAL A 453 -10.04 6.87 -6.38
CA VAL A 453 -11.36 6.99 -5.76
C VAL A 453 -11.54 5.87 -4.75
N ILE A 454 -11.66 6.23 -3.48
CA ILE A 454 -12.00 5.32 -2.39
C ILE A 454 -13.47 5.62 -2.02
N VAL A 455 -14.36 4.72 -2.40
CA VAL A 455 -15.76 4.80 -1.99
C VAL A 455 -15.85 4.23 -0.56
N PRO A 456 -16.31 5.01 0.44
CA PRO A 456 -16.28 4.58 1.85
C PRO A 456 -17.15 3.36 2.14
N GLU A 457 -16.76 2.58 3.15
CA GLU A 457 -17.62 1.52 3.68
C GLU A 457 -18.92 2.11 4.22
N GLY A 458 -20.05 1.43 3.97
CA GLY A 458 -21.39 1.91 4.25
C GLY A 458 -22.11 2.45 3.02
N VAL A 459 -21.40 2.78 1.93
CA VAL A 459 -22.04 3.15 0.67
C VAL A 459 -22.70 1.92 0.05
N VAL A 460 -23.99 2.06 -0.26
CA VAL A 460 -24.82 1.01 -0.89
C VAL A 460 -25.11 1.30 -2.37
N GLU A 461 -25.02 2.54 -2.79
CA GLU A 461 -25.29 2.95 -4.17
C GLU A 461 -24.32 4.03 -4.66
N VAL A 462 -23.78 3.81 -5.86
CA VAL A 462 -23.13 4.83 -6.69
C VAL A 462 -24.10 5.15 -7.83
N GLY A 463 -24.56 6.40 -7.88
CA GLY A 463 -25.58 6.87 -8.81
C GLY A 463 -25.12 6.95 -10.27
N ASP A 464 -26.08 7.16 -11.17
CA ASP A 464 -25.83 7.27 -12.60
C ASP A 464 -24.85 8.43 -12.88
N GLY A 465 -23.83 8.17 -13.70
CA GLY A 465 -22.83 9.18 -14.10
C GLY A 465 -22.05 9.81 -12.95
N ALA A 466 -21.99 9.22 -11.76
CA ALA A 466 -21.39 9.82 -10.57
C ALA A 466 -19.99 10.40 -10.82
N PHE A 467 -19.13 9.70 -11.59
CA PHE A 467 -17.79 10.14 -12.02
C PHE A 467 -17.64 10.16 -13.56
N TRP A 468 -18.75 10.28 -14.30
CA TRP A 468 -18.70 10.31 -15.76
C TRP A 468 -17.73 11.39 -16.26
N GLN A 469 -16.83 11.04 -17.21
CA GLN A 469 -15.85 11.95 -17.80
C GLN A 469 -14.83 12.55 -16.80
N CYS A 470 -14.45 11.80 -15.78
CA CYS A 470 -13.33 12.16 -14.89
C CYS A 470 -12.01 11.52 -15.39
N GLY A 471 -11.57 11.87 -16.61
CA GLY A 471 -10.46 11.21 -17.31
C GLY A 471 -9.10 11.28 -16.59
N ASN A 472 -8.89 12.23 -15.70
CA ASN A 472 -7.66 12.39 -14.93
C ASN A 472 -7.67 11.61 -13.59
N LEU A 473 -8.71 10.83 -13.29
CA LEU A 473 -8.70 9.85 -12.21
C LEU A 473 -7.89 8.63 -12.65
N THR A 474 -6.57 8.74 -12.61
CA THR A 474 -5.63 7.72 -13.10
C THR A 474 -5.15 6.76 -12.00
N GLY A 475 -5.55 6.96 -10.75
CA GLY A 475 -5.25 6.06 -9.64
C GLY A 475 -6.15 4.82 -9.62
N THR A 476 -6.31 4.23 -8.44
CA THR A 476 -7.11 3.03 -8.23
C THR A 476 -8.59 3.35 -7.93
N LEU A 477 -9.48 2.41 -8.20
CA LEU A 477 -10.87 2.44 -7.78
C LEU A 477 -11.11 1.38 -6.70
N SER A 478 -11.45 1.82 -5.48
CA SER A 478 -11.83 0.93 -4.38
C SER A 478 -13.32 1.02 -4.12
N LEU A 479 -14.02 -0.11 -4.26
CA LEU A 479 -15.45 -0.23 -4.01
C LEU A 479 -15.70 -0.95 -2.67
N PRO A 480 -16.66 -0.46 -1.83
CA PRO A 480 -16.89 -1.02 -0.51
C PRO A 480 -17.66 -2.33 -0.54
N SER A 481 -17.43 -3.18 0.46
CA SER A 481 -18.11 -4.48 0.60
C SER A 481 -19.64 -4.35 0.78
N THR A 482 -20.13 -3.16 1.10
CA THR A 482 -21.56 -2.84 1.29
C THR A 482 -22.28 -2.46 0.01
N LEU A 483 -21.56 -2.28 -1.11
CA LEU A 483 -22.12 -1.77 -2.36
C LEU A 483 -23.11 -2.78 -2.98
N GLU A 484 -24.32 -2.31 -3.30
CA GLU A 484 -25.38 -3.12 -3.93
C GLU A 484 -25.67 -2.67 -5.37
N LYS A 485 -25.43 -1.38 -5.68
CA LYS A 485 -25.74 -0.82 -7.01
C LYS A 485 -24.65 0.08 -7.54
N ILE A 486 -24.30 -0.12 -8.81
CA ILE A 486 -23.46 0.75 -9.64
C ILE A 486 -24.33 1.27 -10.78
N GLY A 487 -24.56 2.58 -10.81
CA GLY A 487 -25.43 3.25 -11.78
C GLY A 487 -24.92 3.21 -13.23
N ALA A 488 -25.78 3.63 -14.14
CA ALA A 488 -25.40 3.78 -15.55
C ALA A 488 -24.28 4.83 -15.70
N ARG A 489 -23.21 4.49 -16.47
CA ARG A 489 -22.06 5.39 -16.68
C ARG A 489 -21.34 5.86 -15.41
N ALA A 490 -21.55 5.21 -14.26
CA ALA A 490 -21.08 5.69 -12.96
C ALA A 490 -19.59 6.04 -12.95
N PHE A 491 -18.77 5.26 -13.63
CA PHE A 491 -17.32 5.45 -13.76
C PHE A 491 -16.84 5.53 -15.22
N GLY A 492 -17.75 5.66 -16.17
CA GLY A 492 -17.38 5.67 -17.59
C GLY A 492 -16.47 6.84 -17.96
N MET A 493 -15.54 6.60 -18.89
CA MET A 493 -14.53 7.57 -19.34
C MET A 493 -13.64 8.10 -18.20
N CYS A 494 -13.34 7.27 -17.20
CA CYS A 494 -12.34 7.52 -16.17
C CYS A 494 -11.00 6.89 -16.56
N GLY A 495 -9.91 7.45 -16.04
CA GLY A 495 -8.55 7.03 -16.35
C GLY A 495 -7.97 5.95 -15.43
N PHE A 496 -8.77 5.27 -14.59
CA PHE A 496 -8.29 4.31 -13.60
C PHE A 496 -7.31 3.27 -14.16
N VAL A 497 -6.22 3.03 -13.43
CA VAL A 497 -5.21 2.01 -13.75
C VAL A 497 -5.17 1.00 -12.61
N CYS A 498 -6.03 -0.02 -12.67
CA CYS A 498 -6.14 -1.01 -11.60
C CYS A 498 -6.89 -2.27 -12.08
N GLU A 499 -6.79 -3.35 -11.32
CA GLU A 499 -7.73 -4.46 -11.40
C GLU A 499 -9.10 -4.03 -10.86
N LEU A 500 -10.17 -4.42 -11.53
CA LEU A 500 -11.53 -4.06 -11.12
C LEU A 500 -12.14 -5.17 -10.27
N ASN A 501 -12.24 -4.92 -8.97
CA ASN A 501 -12.89 -5.82 -8.03
C ASN A 501 -14.33 -5.37 -7.77
N ILE A 502 -15.31 -6.13 -8.27
CA ILE A 502 -16.73 -5.88 -8.02
C ILE A 502 -17.15 -6.63 -6.73
N PRO A 503 -17.63 -5.92 -5.69
CA PRO A 503 -18.04 -6.58 -4.44
C PRO A 503 -19.19 -7.57 -4.60
N GLU A 504 -19.19 -8.65 -3.81
CA GLU A 504 -20.17 -9.75 -3.91
C GLU A 504 -21.62 -9.34 -3.64
N LYS A 505 -21.86 -8.21 -2.95
CA LYS A 505 -23.21 -7.69 -2.70
C LYS A 505 -23.81 -6.93 -3.87
N VAL A 506 -23.05 -6.64 -4.91
CA VAL A 506 -23.56 -5.89 -6.08
C VAL A 506 -24.58 -6.72 -6.83
N LYS A 507 -25.82 -6.19 -6.92
CA LYS A 507 -26.97 -6.78 -7.62
C LYS A 507 -27.21 -6.11 -8.97
N GLU A 508 -26.81 -4.86 -9.12
CA GLU A 508 -27.03 -4.06 -10.32
C GLU A 508 -25.77 -3.35 -10.79
N ILE A 509 -25.43 -3.57 -12.08
CA ILE A 509 -24.41 -2.79 -12.79
C ILE A 509 -25.11 -2.16 -14.00
N GLY A 510 -25.11 -0.83 -14.04
CA GLY A 510 -25.84 -0.04 -15.02
C GLY A 510 -25.23 -0.06 -16.42
N TRP A 511 -25.94 0.52 -17.36
CA TRP A 511 -25.50 0.68 -18.75
C TRP A 511 -24.21 1.50 -18.81
N GLN A 512 -23.21 0.97 -19.55
CA GLN A 512 -21.91 1.65 -19.73
C GLN A 512 -21.21 2.06 -18.42
N ALA A 513 -21.42 1.33 -17.34
CA ALA A 513 -20.93 1.73 -16.00
C ALA A 513 -19.42 2.01 -15.96
N PHE A 514 -18.61 1.25 -16.72
CA PHE A 514 -17.14 1.38 -16.83
C PHE A 514 -16.67 1.56 -18.28
N VAL A 515 -17.54 2.05 -19.17
CA VAL A 515 -17.16 2.22 -20.58
C VAL A 515 -15.93 3.10 -20.73
N ALA A 516 -15.02 2.71 -21.63
CA ALA A 516 -13.82 3.47 -21.99
C ALA A 516 -12.89 3.79 -20.79
N CYS A 517 -12.83 2.92 -19.77
CA CYS A 517 -11.84 2.97 -18.70
C CYS A 517 -10.60 2.16 -19.14
N GLY A 518 -9.85 2.67 -20.11
CA GLY A 518 -8.80 1.93 -20.82
C GLY A 518 -7.62 1.45 -19.96
N GLY A 519 -7.43 1.95 -18.74
CA GLY A 519 -6.39 1.51 -17.82
C GLY A 519 -6.80 0.36 -16.90
N ILE A 520 -8.09 -0.01 -16.87
CA ILE A 520 -8.56 -1.18 -16.11
C ILE A 520 -8.02 -2.46 -16.78
N HIS A 521 -7.44 -3.35 -16.00
CA HIS A 521 -6.77 -4.57 -16.46
C HIS A 521 -7.08 -5.77 -15.57
N GLY A 522 -6.56 -6.95 -15.92
CA GLY A 522 -6.75 -8.18 -15.18
C GLY A 522 -8.01 -8.94 -15.57
N GLU A 523 -8.43 -9.90 -14.75
CA GLU A 523 -9.66 -10.69 -14.96
C GLU A 523 -10.84 -10.04 -14.26
N LEU A 524 -12.01 -10.08 -14.92
CA LEU A 524 -13.25 -9.56 -14.34
C LEU A 524 -14.07 -10.70 -13.74
N HIS A 525 -14.27 -10.62 -12.42
CA HIS A 525 -15.17 -11.50 -11.70
C HIS A 525 -16.48 -10.78 -11.40
N LEU A 526 -17.60 -11.35 -11.87
CA LEU A 526 -18.93 -10.82 -11.58
C LEU A 526 -19.50 -11.51 -10.35
N PRO A 527 -20.12 -10.76 -9.41
CA PRO A 527 -20.68 -11.33 -8.19
C PRO A 527 -21.79 -12.35 -8.50
N SER A 528 -21.81 -13.45 -7.78
CA SER A 528 -22.76 -14.56 -7.99
C SER A 528 -24.22 -14.13 -7.84
N GLY A 529 -24.49 -13.11 -7.01
CA GLY A 529 -25.80 -12.51 -6.77
C GLY A 529 -26.23 -11.43 -7.76
N LEU A 530 -25.49 -11.22 -8.84
CA LEU A 530 -25.80 -10.16 -9.82
C LEU A 530 -27.14 -10.44 -10.51
N GLU A 531 -28.07 -9.47 -10.45
CA GLU A 531 -29.41 -9.56 -11.04
C GLU A 531 -29.54 -8.78 -12.35
N THR A 532 -28.84 -7.67 -12.46
CA THR A 532 -28.92 -6.79 -13.64
C THR A 532 -27.53 -6.41 -14.12
N LEU A 533 -27.26 -6.65 -15.41
CA LEU A 533 -26.07 -6.19 -16.10
C LEU A 533 -26.47 -5.35 -17.31
N GLY A 534 -26.10 -4.07 -17.29
CA GLY A 534 -26.42 -3.10 -18.33
C GLY A 534 -25.61 -3.32 -19.61
N ARG A 535 -26.17 -2.91 -20.75
CA ARG A 535 -25.50 -2.98 -22.05
C ARG A 535 -24.20 -2.18 -22.03
N GLY A 536 -23.10 -2.78 -22.53
CA GLY A 536 -21.80 -2.13 -22.63
C GLY A 536 -21.20 -1.71 -21.28
N ALA A 537 -21.60 -2.38 -20.18
CA ALA A 537 -21.11 -2.03 -18.84
C ALA A 537 -19.58 -2.01 -18.76
N PHE A 538 -18.91 -2.88 -19.52
CA PHE A 538 -17.46 -3.05 -19.59
C PHE A 538 -16.93 -2.85 -21.02
N GLN A 539 -17.61 -2.07 -21.85
CA GLN A 539 -17.23 -1.82 -23.23
C GLN A 539 -15.95 -0.96 -23.26
N GLU A 540 -15.06 -1.23 -24.25
CA GLU A 540 -13.82 -0.48 -24.46
C GLU A 540 -12.84 -0.56 -23.27
N LEU A 541 -12.63 -1.78 -22.74
CA LEU A 541 -11.61 -2.13 -21.75
C LEU A 541 -10.55 -3.03 -22.39
N PRO A 542 -9.59 -2.48 -23.16
CA PRO A 542 -8.68 -3.27 -24.02
C PRO A 542 -7.67 -4.11 -23.22
N ASN A 543 -7.43 -3.78 -21.94
CA ASN A 543 -6.44 -4.44 -21.11
C ASN A 543 -7.04 -5.53 -20.20
N MET A 544 -8.34 -5.80 -20.32
CA MET A 544 -8.98 -6.92 -19.63
C MET A 544 -8.53 -8.26 -20.23
N THR A 545 -8.25 -9.23 -19.36
CA THR A 545 -7.82 -10.59 -19.73
C THR A 545 -8.85 -11.63 -19.30
N GLY A 546 -8.68 -12.89 -19.73
CA GLY A 546 -9.53 -13.99 -19.33
C GLY A 546 -10.90 -14.00 -20.02
N SER A 547 -11.84 -14.78 -19.49
CA SER A 547 -13.21 -14.90 -19.97
C SER A 547 -14.19 -14.48 -18.88
N ILE A 548 -15.19 -13.66 -19.23
CA ILE A 548 -16.22 -13.21 -18.29
C ILE A 548 -17.30 -14.26 -18.19
N THR A 549 -17.51 -14.83 -17.00
CA THR A 549 -18.65 -15.70 -16.71
C THR A 549 -19.82 -14.87 -16.20
N ILE A 550 -20.94 -14.86 -16.94
CA ILE A 550 -22.14 -14.16 -16.52
C ILE A 550 -22.96 -15.09 -15.61
N PRO A 551 -23.29 -14.69 -14.36
CA PRO A 551 -24.11 -15.47 -13.45
C PRO A 551 -25.49 -15.81 -14.04
N GLN A 552 -26.02 -16.99 -13.71
CA GLN A 552 -27.32 -17.47 -14.26
C GLN A 552 -28.53 -16.60 -13.88
N GLY A 553 -28.43 -15.86 -12.76
CA GLY A 553 -29.47 -14.97 -12.23
C GLY A 553 -29.72 -13.69 -13.01
N VAL A 554 -28.84 -13.33 -13.94
CA VAL A 554 -28.89 -12.04 -14.65
C VAL A 554 -30.08 -11.96 -15.59
N LYS A 555 -31.04 -11.06 -15.28
CA LYS A 555 -32.32 -10.90 -15.98
C LYS A 555 -32.25 -10.13 -17.30
N ARG A 556 -31.23 -9.31 -17.52
CA ARG A 556 -30.98 -8.56 -18.77
C ARG A 556 -29.56 -8.84 -19.27
N LYS A 557 -29.48 -9.67 -20.32
CA LYS A 557 -28.26 -9.90 -21.09
C LYS A 557 -28.34 -9.03 -22.35
N LEU A 558 -27.61 -7.93 -22.39
CA LEU A 558 -27.46 -7.13 -23.61
C LEU A 558 -25.98 -6.85 -23.84
N THR A 559 -25.47 -7.42 -24.92
CA THR A 559 -24.12 -7.25 -25.52
C THR A 559 -23.06 -6.60 -24.59
N ILE A 560 -22.14 -7.43 -24.19
CA ILE A 560 -20.94 -7.06 -23.43
C ILE A 560 -20.03 -6.22 -24.32
#